data_217c85cda22fbb2f71c3ad88aa4750ed
#
_entry.id   217c85cda22fbb2f71c3ad88aa4750ed
#
_cell.length_a   1.000
_cell.length_b   1.000
_cell.length_c   1.000
_cell.angle_alpha   90.00
_cell.angle_beta   90.00
_cell.angle_gamma   90.00
#
_symmetry.space_group_name_H-M   'P 1'
#
loop_
_entity.id
_entity.type
_entity.pdbx_description
1 polymer ?
#
loop_
_entity_poly.entity_id
_entity_poly.type
_entity_poly.pdbx_seq_one_letter_code
_entity_poly.pdbx_strand_id
1 'polypeptide(L)'
;MPLLILTVLAWAPMISAATSIGTVSLDKVYNGYWKTDVENKKLKDKQDEVLGKIKKLNEALQKEGDVLQRMIKALNDPNLSIAEKTKRQQQAQAKQQELRQQQDAIQGFQNASQKNLELDMRKARETIMEEIQQVVAAAAKSKGLDLVLDKAGRSAAIAPIVVYTTEXNDLTEEVLKQLNLSDPKKGSGGEK
;
A
#
# COMPACT_ATOMS: atom_id res chain seq x y z
N MET A 1 -40.56 14.39 76.88
CA MET A 1 -40.64 14.89 75.50
C MET A 1 -39.64 14.14 74.64
N PRO A 2 -40.07 13.23 73.71
CA PRO A 2 -39.14 12.51 72.85
C PRO A 2 -38.74 13.37 71.64
N LEU A 3 -37.44 13.51 71.40
CA LEU A 3 -36.83 14.22 70.27
C LEU A 3 -36.91 13.35 69.00
N LEU A 4 -37.76 13.74 68.05
CA LEU A 4 -37.86 13.05 66.76
C LEU A 4 -36.70 13.49 65.87
N ILE A 5 -35.70 12.62 65.72
CA ILE A 5 -34.60 12.85 64.73
C ILE A 5 -35.11 12.48 63.34
N LEU A 6 -35.35 13.48 62.53
CA LEU A 6 -35.75 13.29 61.13
C LEU A 6 -34.52 13.05 60.27
N THR A 7 -34.22 11.79 59.95
CA THR A 7 -33.14 11.43 59.03
C THR A 7 -33.57 11.67 57.59
N VAL A 8 -33.07 12.78 57.00
CA VAL A 8 -33.26 13.05 55.59
C VAL A 8 -32.28 12.18 54.81
N LEU A 9 -32.79 11.12 54.18
CA LEU A 9 -32.02 10.24 53.30
C LEU A 9 -31.82 11.01 51.98
N ALA A 10 -30.62 11.58 51.78
CA ALA A 10 -30.28 12.29 50.55
C ALA A 10 -30.15 11.27 49.38
N TRP A 11 -31.14 11.25 48.51
CA TRP A 11 -31.13 10.42 47.30
C TRP A 11 -30.24 11.14 46.29
N ALA A 12 -28.95 10.77 46.22
CA ALA A 12 -28.02 11.27 45.19
C ALA A 12 -28.40 10.62 43.87
N PRO A 13 -28.73 11.40 42.82
CA PRO A 13 -28.98 10.81 41.50
C PRO A 13 -27.68 10.16 41.00
N MET A 14 -27.71 8.86 40.68
CA MET A 14 -26.65 8.17 39.96
C MET A 14 -26.67 8.75 38.53
N ILE A 15 -25.74 9.65 38.25
CA ILE A 15 -25.52 10.14 36.88
C ILE A 15 -24.81 9.02 36.13
N SER A 16 -25.57 8.20 35.43
CA SER A 16 -25.01 7.27 34.46
C SER A 16 -24.48 8.08 33.30
N ALA A 17 -23.16 8.19 33.19
CA ALA A 17 -22.54 8.81 32.02
C ALA A 17 -22.84 7.92 30.80
N ALA A 18 -23.69 8.39 29.92
CA ALA A 18 -23.96 7.70 28.64
C ALA A 18 -22.69 7.71 27.81
N THR A 19 -22.19 6.55 27.39
CA THR A 19 -21.03 6.42 26.50
C THR A 19 -21.29 7.17 25.20
N SER A 20 -20.45 8.12 24.90
CA SER A 20 -20.57 8.93 23.69
C SER A 20 -19.79 8.28 22.54
N ILE A 21 -20.50 7.84 21.51
CA ILE A 21 -19.95 7.11 20.37
C ILE A 21 -19.96 7.97 19.12
N GLY A 22 -18.81 8.04 18.45
CA GLY A 22 -18.68 8.64 17.13
C GLY A 22 -18.44 7.60 16.05
N THR A 23 -18.50 8.04 14.82
CA THR A 23 -18.17 7.20 13.66
C THR A 23 -17.19 7.93 12.74
N VAL A 24 -16.49 7.17 11.92
CA VAL A 24 -15.63 7.71 10.86
C VAL A 24 -15.63 6.71 9.70
N SER A 25 -15.52 7.18 8.48
CA SER A 25 -15.28 6.30 7.33
C SER A 25 -13.78 6.35 7.03
N LEU A 26 -13.02 5.37 7.56
CA LEU A 26 -11.56 5.31 7.32
C LEU A 26 -11.24 5.17 5.83
N ASP A 27 -12.07 4.45 5.09
CA ASP A 27 -11.89 4.31 3.64
C ASP A 27 -12.01 5.67 2.92
N LYS A 28 -13.04 6.46 3.26
CA LYS A 28 -13.23 7.80 2.68
C LYS A 28 -12.10 8.75 3.07
N VAL A 29 -11.67 8.70 4.34
CA VAL A 29 -10.56 9.53 4.82
C VAL A 29 -9.26 9.15 4.11
N TYR A 30 -8.95 7.86 4.04
CA TYR A 30 -7.73 7.34 3.38
C TYR A 30 -7.69 7.78 1.92
N ASN A 31 -8.78 7.57 1.18
CA ASN A 31 -8.83 7.89 -0.24
C ASN A 31 -8.86 9.40 -0.53
N GLY A 32 -9.31 10.22 0.43
CA GLY A 32 -9.36 11.68 0.28
C GLY A 32 -8.15 12.41 0.84
N TYR A 33 -7.22 11.71 1.50
CA TYR A 33 -6.02 12.31 2.08
C TYR A 33 -4.95 12.54 1.00
N TRP A 34 -4.47 13.78 0.85
CA TRP A 34 -3.52 14.13 -0.21
C TRP A 34 -2.24 13.28 -0.21
N LYS A 35 -1.76 12.85 0.97
CA LYS A 35 -0.57 11.98 1.05
C LYS A 35 -0.80 10.61 0.42
N THR A 36 -2.03 10.10 0.45
CA THR A 36 -2.38 8.84 -0.21
C THR A 36 -2.10 8.92 -1.72
N ASP A 37 -2.51 10.03 -2.34
CA ASP A 37 -2.23 10.25 -3.77
C ASP A 37 -0.73 10.33 -4.04
N VAL A 38 0.02 11.02 -3.17
CA VAL A 38 1.48 11.16 -3.32
C VAL A 38 2.16 9.78 -3.24
N GLU A 39 1.78 8.98 -2.24
CA GLU A 39 2.38 7.64 -2.07
C GLU A 39 1.97 6.69 -3.20
N ASN A 40 0.71 6.72 -3.61
CA ASN A 40 0.24 5.92 -4.76
C ASN A 40 1.02 6.27 -6.03
N LYS A 41 1.29 7.57 -6.25
CA LYS A 41 2.10 8.00 -7.40
C LYS A 41 3.53 7.46 -7.31
N LYS A 42 4.18 7.57 -6.16
CA LYS A 42 5.53 7.03 -5.96
C LYS A 42 5.60 5.52 -6.24
N LEU A 43 4.62 4.77 -5.72
CA LEU A 43 4.52 3.32 -5.93
C LEU A 43 4.33 2.98 -7.40
N LYS A 44 3.47 3.74 -8.09
CA LYS A 44 3.25 3.58 -9.52
C LYS A 44 4.54 3.87 -10.31
N ASP A 45 5.21 4.99 -10.04
CA ASP A 45 6.45 5.37 -10.72
C ASP A 45 7.52 4.26 -10.54
N LYS A 46 7.63 3.70 -9.32
CA LYS A 46 8.53 2.58 -9.02
C LYS A 46 8.15 1.31 -9.80
N GLN A 47 6.86 1.00 -9.89
CA GLN A 47 6.36 -0.12 -10.67
C GLN A 47 6.70 0.04 -12.16
N ASP A 48 6.46 1.23 -12.72
CA ASP A 48 6.74 1.52 -14.12
C ASP A 48 8.25 1.42 -14.42
N GLU A 49 9.11 1.88 -13.49
CA GLU A 49 10.57 1.73 -13.60
C GLU A 49 10.98 0.23 -13.65
N VAL A 50 10.44 -0.59 -12.75
CA VAL A 50 10.72 -2.03 -12.70
C VAL A 50 10.27 -2.70 -13.99
N LEU A 51 9.05 -2.42 -14.47
CA LEU A 51 8.52 -2.97 -15.71
C LEU A 51 9.41 -2.59 -16.91
N GLY A 52 9.83 -1.33 -16.98
CA GLY A 52 10.75 -0.85 -18.01
C GLY A 52 12.08 -1.59 -18.00
N LYS A 53 12.63 -1.85 -16.80
CA LYS A 53 13.89 -2.59 -16.66
C LYS A 53 13.73 -4.05 -17.10
N ILE A 54 12.64 -4.71 -16.68
CA ILE A 54 12.35 -6.10 -17.09
C ILE A 54 12.22 -6.20 -18.62
N LYS A 55 11.50 -5.24 -19.23
CA LYS A 55 11.36 -5.19 -20.70
C LYS A 55 12.73 -5.13 -21.39
N LYS A 56 13.61 -4.22 -20.96
CA LYS A 56 14.96 -4.08 -21.51
C LYS A 56 15.79 -5.36 -21.36
N LEU A 57 15.70 -6.02 -20.18
CA LEU A 57 16.41 -7.27 -19.92
C LEU A 57 15.92 -8.40 -20.85
N ASN A 58 14.61 -8.50 -21.07
CA ASN A 58 14.03 -9.50 -21.97
C ASN A 58 14.41 -9.24 -23.42
N GLU A 59 14.43 -7.97 -23.86
CA GLU A 59 14.89 -7.59 -25.21
C GLU A 59 16.36 -7.96 -25.43
N ALA A 60 17.20 -7.73 -24.42
CA ALA A 60 18.62 -8.13 -24.46
C ALA A 60 18.75 -9.65 -24.54
N LEU A 61 18.02 -10.38 -23.70
CA LEU A 61 18.02 -11.85 -23.70
C LEU A 61 17.60 -12.41 -25.06
N GLN A 62 16.58 -11.80 -25.70
CA GLN A 62 16.13 -12.21 -27.03
C GLN A 62 17.23 -12.02 -28.07
N LYS A 63 17.90 -10.86 -28.09
CA LYS A 63 19.02 -10.59 -29.02
C LYS A 63 20.15 -11.59 -28.85
N GLU A 64 20.49 -11.92 -27.60
CA GLU A 64 21.52 -12.93 -27.30
C GLU A 64 21.07 -14.34 -27.74
N GLY A 65 19.77 -14.65 -27.64
CA GLY A 65 19.18 -15.85 -28.18
C GLY A 65 19.33 -15.97 -29.69
N ASP A 66 19.14 -14.86 -30.41
CA ASP A 66 19.34 -14.80 -31.86
C ASP A 66 20.82 -15.06 -32.21
N VAL A 67 21.75 -14.56 -31.37
CA VAL A 67 23.19 -14.87 -31.54
C VAL A 67 23.43 -16.37 -31.42
N LEU A 68 22.88 -17.02 -30.39
CA LEU A 68 23.00 -18.46 -30.19
C LEU A 68 22.46 -19.23 -31.41
N GLN A 69 21.28 -18.83 -31.93
CA GLN A 69 20.72 -19.47 -33.14
C GLN A 69 21.67 -19.36 -34.34
N ARG A 70 22.28 -18.19 -34.53
CA ARG A 70 23.29 -18.03 -35.63
C ARG A 70 24.50 -18.91 -35.40
N MET A 71 24.99 -19.05 -34.16
CA MET A 71 26.10 -19.92 -33.81
C MET A 71 25.77 -21.39 -34.14
N ILE A 72 24.57 -21.85 -33.78
CA ILE A 72 24.11 -23.22 -34.06
C ILE A 72 24.01 -23.46 -35.59
N LYS A 73 23.41 -22.51 -36.33
CA LYS A 73 23.34 -22.62 -37.81
C LYS A 73 24.70 -22.72 -38.43
N ALA A 74 25.70 -21.98 -37.94
CA ALA A 74 27.06 -21.97 -38.44
C ALA A 74 27.80 -23.34 -38.22
N LEU A 75 27.31 -24.22 -37.33
CA LEU A 75 27.86 -25.55 -37.14
C LEU A 75 27.55 -26.50 -38.30
N ASN A 76 26.57 -26.15 -39.16
CA ASN A 76 26.18 -26.97 -40.31
C ASN A 76 27.00 -26.68 -41.58
N ASP A 77 27.99 -25.78 -41.51
CA ASP A 77 28.87 -25.49 -42.66
C ASP A 77 29.70 -26.74 -42.99
N PRO A 78 29.58 -27.30 -44.20
CA PRO A 78 30.31 -28.52 -44.58
C PRO A 78 31.83 -28.31 -44.72
N ASN A 79 32.29 -27.07 -44.78
CA ASN A 79 33.71 -26.76 -44.93
C ASN A 79 34.49 -26.68 -43.62
N LEU A 80 33.78 -26.85 -42.46
CA LEU A 80 34.44 -26.81 -41.14
C LEU A 80 35.29 -28.03 -40.89
N SER A 81 36.55 -27.81 -40.44
CA SER A 81 37.36 -28.88 -39.90
C SER A 81 36.75 -29.42 -38.60
N ILE A 82 37.09 -30.64 -38.24
CA ILE A 82 36.60 -31.27 -36.98
C ILE A 82 36.97 -30.41 -35.78
N ALA A 83 38.21 -29.91 -35.75
CA ALA A 83 38.69 -29.06 -34.65
C ALA A 83 37.88 -27.77 -34.53
N GLU A 84 37.59 -27.10 -35.63
CA GLU A 84 36.81 -25.89 -35.69
C GLU A 84 35.36 -26.15 -35.25
N LYS A 85 34.75 -27.21 -35.71
CA LYS A 85 33.39 -27.62 -35.33
C LYS A 85 33.28 -27.87 -33.83
N THR A 86 34.26 -28.60 -33.25
CA THR A 86 34.31 -28.87 -31.82
C THR A 86 34.40 -27.57 -31.02
N LYS A 87 35.28 -26.65 -31.42
CA LYS A 87 35.45 -25.33 -30.78
C LYS A 87 34.14 -24.50 -30.81
N ARG A 88 33.50 -24.41 -31.97
CA ARG A 88 32.24 -23.67 -32.13
C ARG A 88 31.10 -24.29 -31.31
N GLN A 89 31.06 -25.64 -31.25
CA GLN A 89 30.08 -26.37 -30.44
C GLN A 89 30.24 -26.04 -28.94
N GLN A 90 31.50 -26.02 -28.45
CA GLN A 90 31.76 -25.62 -27.06
C GLN A 90 31.31 -24.17 -26.78
N GLN A 91 31.58 -23.27 -27.73
CA GLN A 91 31.15 -21.87 -27.62
C GLN A 91 29.62 -21.73 -27.59
N ALA A 92 28.91 -22.48 -28.41
CA ALA A 92 27.45 -22.48 -28.44
C ALA A 92 26.87 -23.03 -27.13
N GLN A 93 27.48 -24.08 -26.58
CA GLN A 93 27.09 -24.65 -25.29
C GLN A 93 27.30 -23.64 -24.15
N ALA A 94 28.45 -22.97 -24.13
CA ALA A 94 28.75 -21.93 -23.14
C ALA A 94 27.73 -20.81 -23.24
N LYS A 95 27.41 -20.36 -24.46
CA LYS A 95 26.40 -19.28 -24.69
C LYS A 95 25.02 -19.73 -24.23
N GLN A 96 24.64 -20.98 -24.48
CA GLN A 96 23.37 -21.53 -24.02
C GLN A 96 23.28 -21.49 -22.48
N GLN A 97 24.36 -21.87 -21.79
CA GLN A 97 24.42 -21.86 -20.33
C GLN A 97 24.32 -20.41 -19.79
N GLU A 98 25.02 -19.47 -20.42
CA GLU A 98 24.94 -18.05 -20.08
C GLU A 98 23.50 -17.54 -20.18
N LEU A 99 22.80 -17.85 -21.28
CA LEU A 99 21.41 -17.43 -21.50
C LEU A 99 20.47 -17.98 -20.42
N ARG A 100 20.67 -19.24 -19.99
CA ARG A 100 19.88 -19.82 -18.89
C ARG A 100 20.10 -19.03 -17.58
N GLN A 101 21.37 -18.73 -17.28
CA GLN A 101 21.70 -17.95 -16.07
C GLN A 101 21.07 -16.54 -16.12
N GLN A 102 21.09 -15.89 -17.29
CA GLN A 102 20.46 -14.59 -17.48
C GLN A 102 18.94 -14.68 -17.30
N GLN A 103 18.30 -15.72 -17.84
CA GLN A 103 16.86 -15.94 -17.69
C GLN A 103 16.47 -16.14 -16.22
N ASP A 104 17.25 -16.97 -15.50
CA ASP A 104 17.04 -17.20 -14.07
C ASP A 104 17.22 -15.91 -13.26
N ALA A 105 18.21 -15.09 -13.61
CA ALA A 105 18.47 -13.80 -12.97
C ALA A 105 17.30 -12.83 -13.21
N ILE A 106 16.74 -12.79 -14.42
CA ILE A 106 15.57 -11.94 -14.73
C ILE A 106 14.36 -12.39 -13.91
N GLN A 107 14.11 -13.69 -13.81
CA GLN A 107 13.01 -14.23 -13.01
C GLN A 107 13.20 -13.89 -11.51
N GLY A 108 14.43 -14.04 -11.01
CA GLY A 108 14.77 -13.66 -9.64
C GLY A 108 14.53 -12.17 -9.39
N PHE A 109 14.93 -11.32 -10.33
CA PHE A 109 14.70 -9.87 -10.25
C PHE A 109 13.21 -9.54 -10.23
N GLN A 110 12.40 -10.20 -11.08
CA GLN A 110 10.94 -10.02 -11.12
C GLN A 110 10.31 -10.35 -9.75
N ASN A 111 10.63 -11.52 -9.20
CA ASN A 111 10.08 -11.98 -7.93
C ASN A 111 10.48 -11.05 -6.77
N ALA A 112 11.74 -10.66 -6.72
CA ALA A 112 12.26 -9.76 -5.68
C ALA A 112 11.59 -8.37 -5.78
N SER A 113 11.44 -7.86 -7.00
CA SER A 113 10.81 -6.54 -7.23
C SER A 113 9.35 -6.52 -6.83
N GLN A 114 8.61 -7.60 -7.16
CA GLN A 114 7.20 -7.73 -6.76
C GLN A 114 7.07 -7.73 -5.23
N LYS A 115 7.89 -8.55 -4.55
CA LYS A 115 7.89 -8.62 -3.08
C LYS A 115 8.22 -7.27 -2.45
N ASN A 116 9.23 -6.57 -2.99
CA ASN A 116 9.61 -5.25 -2.48
C ASN A 116 8.47 -4.23 -2.68
N LEU A 117 7.80 -4.25 -3.82
CA LEU A 117 6.67 -3.36 -4.08
C LEU A 117 5.52 -3.61 -3.11
N GLU A 118 5.20 -4.90 -2.83
CA GLU A 118 4.17 -5.28 -1.84
C GLU A 118 4.53 -4.75 -0.43
N LEU A 119 5.80 -4.87 -0.04
CA LEU A 119 6.27 -4.36 1.25
C LEU A 119 6.16 -2.82 1.32
N ASP A 120 6.53 -2.14 0.25
CA ASP A 120 6.44 -0.67 0.18
C ASP A 120 4.97 -0.21 0.26
N MET A 121 4.06 -0.90 -0.46
CA MET A 121 2.62 -0.61 -0.40
C MET A 121 2.08 -0.78 1.03
N ARG A 122 2.47 -1.86 1.72
CA ARG A 122 2.05 -2.12 3.09
C ARG A 122 2.55 -1.01 4.03
N LYS A 123 3.83 -0.68 3.97
CA LYS A 123 4.43 0.38 4.80
C LYS A 123 3.77 1.73 4.57
N ALA A 124 3.55 2.10 3.30
CA ALA A 124 2.89 3.37 2.97
C ALA A 124 1.48 3.42 3.57
N ARG A 125 0.72 2.32 3.43
CA ARG A 125 -0.63 2.23 4.00
C ARG A 125 -0.59 2.31 5.54
N GLU A 126 0.32 1.60 6.20
CA GLU A 126 0.48 1.63 7.66
C GLU A 126 0.77 3.06 8.15
N THR A 127 1.74 3.73 7.53
CA THR A 127 2.11 5.11 7.90
C THR A 127 0.92 6.07 7.74
N ILE A 128 0.21 6.00 6.62
CA ILE A 128 -0.96 6.85 6.37
C ILE A 128 -2.05 6.56 7.40
N MET A 129 -2.32 5.28 7.68
CA MET A 129 -3.35 4.91 8.66
C MET A 129 -3.01 5.36 10.08
N GLU A 130 -1.72 5.33 10.46
CA GLU A 130 -1.27 5.86 11.75
C GLU A 130 -1.55 7.38 11.86
N GLU A 131 -1.23 8.14 10.82
CA GLU A 131 -1.51 9.58 10.78
C GLU A 131 -3.02 9.85 10.88
N ILE A 132 -3.83 9.10 10.14
CA ILE A 132 -5.30 9.23 10.19
C ILE A 132 -5.81 8.94 11.61
N GLN A 133 -5.33 7.85 12.24
CA GLN A 133 -5.76 7.47 13.59
C GLN A 133 -5.40 8.55 14.62
N GLN A 134 -4.25 9.20 14.49
CA GLN A 134 -3.86 10.28 15.38
C GLN A 134 -4.84 11.46 15.29
N VAL A 135 -5.25 11.83 14.07
CA VAL A 135 -6.19 12.93 13.85
C VAL A 135 -7.61 12.54 14.32
N VAL A 136 -8.02 11.29 14.07
CA VAL A 136 -9.31 10.76 14.59
C VAL A 136 -9.34 10.83 16.12
N ALA A 137 -8.25 10.39 16.77
CA ALA A 137 -8.16 10.41 18.25
C ALA A 137 -8.22 11.85 18.79
N ALA A 138 -7.54 12.79 18.14
CA ALA A 138 -7.58 14.21 18.52
C ALA A 138 -9.00 14.78 18.37
N ALA A 139 -9.67 14.51 17.26
CA ALA A 139 -11.04 14.95 17.00
C ALA A 139 -12.03 14.34 18.02
N ALA A 140 -11.89 13.04 18.30
CA ALA A 140 -12.72 12.34 19.28
C ALA A 140 -12.58 12.98 20.67
N LYS A 141 -11.33 13.20 21.09
CA LYS A 141 -11.03 13.82 22.39
C LYS A 141 -11.62 15.25 22.49
N SER A 142 -11.52 16.04 21.44
CA SER A 142 -12.07 17.42 21.44
C SER A 142 -13.58 17.44 21.55
N LYS A 143 -14.27 16.39 21.09
CA LYS A 143 -15.73 16.26 21.15
C LYS A 143 -16.21 15.45 22.37
N GLY A 144 -15.31 15.01 23.23
CA GLY A 144 -15.68 14.21 24.42
C GLY A 144 -16.27 12.85 24.05
N LEU A 145 -15.80 12.25 22.95
CA LEU A 145 -16.25 10.92 22.54
C LEU A 145 -15.42 9.84 23.26
N ASP A 146 -16.10 8.82 23.76
CA ASP A 146 -15.48 7.70 24.45
C ASP A 146 -15.01 6.60 23.48
N LEU A 147 -15.64 6.54 22.29
CA LEU A 147 -15.38 5.50 21.28
C LEU A 147 -15.65 6.05 19.89
N VAL A 148 -14.81 5.69 18.93
CA VAL A 148 -15.06 5.96 17.50
C VAL A 148 -14.98 4.65 16.74
N LEU A 149 -16.00 4.38 15.93
CA LEU A 149 -16.13 3.15 15.13
C LEU A 149 -15.94 3.48 13.65
N ASP A 150 -15.21 2.61 12.95
CA ASP A 150 -15.12 2.71 11.48
C ASP A 150 -16.42 2.19 10.84
N LYS A 151 -17.22 3.10 10.29
CA LYS A 151 -18.47 2.74 9.59
C LYS A 151 -18.24 2.11 8.22
N ALA A 152 -17.02 2.18 7.67
CA ALA A 152 -16.66 1.49 6.43
C ALA A 152 -16.13 0.07 6.69
N GLY A 153 -15.88 -0.28 7.97
CA GLY A 153 -15.33 -1.58 8.37
C GLY A 153 -16.24 -2.75 8.00
N ARG A 154 -15.61 -3.83 7.54
CA ARG A 154 -16.31 -5.07 7.15
C ARG A 154 -15.79 -6.23 7.99
N SER A 155 -16.71 -7.16 8.32
CA SER A 155 -16.37 -8.40 9.00
C SER A 155 -15.68 -9.37 8.03
N ALA A 156 -15.18 -10.49 8.55
CA ALA A 156 -14.62 -11.56 7.73
C ALA A 156 -15.66 -12.14 6.74
N ALA A 157 -16.95 -12.02 7.04
CA ALA A 157 -18.06 -12.43 6.14
C ALA A 157 -18.45 -11.31 5.15
N ILE A 158 -17.63 -10.27 5.02
CA ILE A 158 -17.83 -9.12 4.11
C ILE A 158 -19.10 -8.29 4.44
N ALA A 159 -19.71 -8.54 5.61
CA ALA A 159 -20.87 -7.77 6.08
C ALA A 159 -20.37 -6.47 6.78
N PRO A 160 -21.12 -5.35 6.69
CA PRO A 160 -20.79 -4.15 7.46
C PRO A 160 -20.73 -4.45 8.96
N ILE A 161 -19.71 -3.92 9.65
CA ILE A 161 -19.61 -4.02 11.11
C ILE A 161 -20.58 -3.02 11.75
N VAL A 162 -20.66 -1.81 11.23
CA VAL A 162 -21.62 -0.80 11.64
C VAL A 162 -22.80 -0.88 10.66
N VAL A 163 -23.91 -1.47 11.12
CA VAL A 163 -25.10 -1.71 10.30
C VAL A 163 -25.94 -0.45 10.15
N TYR A 164 -25.96 0.38 11.22
CA TYR A 164 -26.73 1.62 11.25
C TYR A 164 -26.03 2.63 12.15
N THR A 165 -26.01 3.89 11.74
CA THR A 165 -25.55 5.03 12.56
C THR A 165 -26.28 6.29 12.10
N THR A 166 -26.56 7.18 13.06
CA THR A 166 -26.94 8.56 12.76
C THR A 166 -25.66 9.34 12.45
N GLU A 167 -25.80 10.38 11.63
CA GLU A 167 -24.61 11.17 11.29
C GLU A 167 -24.19 12.22 12.34
N UNK A 168 -24.61 12.14 13.41
CA UNK A 168 -24.39 13.03 14.39
C UNK A 168 -23.01 13.22 14.87
N ASN A 169 -22.47 12.25 15.13
CA ASN A 169 -21.10 12.25 15.58
C ASN A 169 -20.15 11.66 14.52
N ASP A 170 -20.39 11.93 13.28
CA ASP A 170 -19.51 11.49 12.18
C ASP A 170 -18.31 12.45 12.05
N LEU A 171 -17.11 11.92 12.22
CA LEU A 171 -15.86 12.67 12.18
C LEU A 171 -15.23 12.72 10.78
N THR A 172 -15.80 12.05 9.79
CA THR A 172 -15.17 11.82 8.48
C THR A 172 -14.70 13.12 7.82
N GLU A 173 -15.61 14.09 7.66
CA GLU A 173 -15.29 15.35 6.97
C GLU A 173 -14.34 16.23 7.78
N GLU A 174 -14.50 16.26 9.09
CA GLU A 174 -13.63 17.03 9.98
C GLU A 174 -12.20 16.52 9.97
N VAL A 175 -12.04 15.18 10.09
CA VAL A 175 -10.73 14.52 10.03
C VAL A 175 -10.07 14.75 8.67
N LEU A 176 -10.83 14.57 7.59
CA LEU A 176 -10.34 14.80 6.23
C LEU A 176 -9.87 16.23 6.01
N LYS A 177 -10.67 17.19 6.48
CA LYS A 177 -10.33 18.62 6.41
C LYS A 177 -9.02 18.90 7.17
N GLN A 178 -8.89 18.36 8.38
CA GLN A 178 -7.71 18.55 9.24
C GLN A 178 -6.44 17.98 8.56
N LEU A 179 -6.52 16.77 8.06
CA LEU A 179 -5.40 16.10 7.34
C LEU A 179 -4.96 16.90 6.11
N ASN A 180 -5.92 17.49 5.41
CA ASN A 180 -5.66 18.22 4.16
C ASN A 180 -5.31 19.70 4.37
N LEU A 181 -5.20 20.20 5.63
CA LEU A 181 -4.67 21.54 5.91
C LEU A 181 -3.19 21.66 5.51
N SER A 182 -2.45 20.57 5.57
CA SER A 182 -1.02 20.53 5.24
C SER A 182 -0.74 20.19 3.77
N ASP A 183 -1.76 20.18 2.90
CA ASP A 183 -1.61 19.90 1.47
C ASP A 183 -0.83 21.06 0.81
N PRO A 184 0.40 20.81 0.30
CA PRO A 184 1.20 21.87 -0.31
C PRO A 184 0.56 22.49 -1.55
N LYS A 185 -0.34 21.76 -2.23
CA LYS A 185 -1.07 22.29 -3.40
C LYS A 185 -2.11 23.34 -3.00
N LYS A 186 -2.63 23.29 -1.77
CA LYS A 186 -3.61 24.28 -1.28
C LYS A 186 -2.94 25.54 -0.74
N GLY A 187 -1.66 25.46 -0.34
CA GLY A 187 -0.91 26.62 0.16
C GLY A 187 -0.38 27.55 -0.95
N SER A 188 -0.29 27.07 -2.20
CA SER A 188 0.28 27.87 -3.31
C SER A 188 -0.79 28.62 -4.15
N GLY A 189 -2.08 28.52 -3.77
CA GLY A 189 -3.18 29.13 -4.52
C GLY A 189 -3.60 30.54 -4.07
N GLY A 190 -2.84 31.20 -3.19
CA GLY A 190 -3.22 32.44 -2.55
C GLY A 190 -2.56 33.72 -3.03
N GLU A 191 -1.94 33.74 -4.22
CA GLU A 191 -1.41 34.99 -4.81
C GLU A 191 -1.71 35.09 -6.30
N LYS A 192 -2.84 35.64 -6.62
CA LYS A 192 -3.13 36.29 -7.91
C LYS A 192 -4.06 37.45 -7.65
#